data_f77afdcda626c12d736c96b32342deb8
#
_entry.id   f77afdcda626c12d736c96b32342deb8
#
_cell.length_a   1.000
_cell.length_b   1.000
_cell.length_c   1.000
_cell.angle_alpha   90.00
_cell.angle_beta   90.00
_cell.angle_gamma   90.00
#
_symmetry.space_group_name_H-M   'P 1'
#
loop_
_entity.id
_entity.type
_entity.pdbx_description
1 polymer ?
#
loop_
_entity_poly.entity_id
_entity_poly.type
_entity_poly.pdbx_seq_one_letter_code
_entity_poly.pdbx_strand_id
1 'polypeptide(L)'
;MRALHRALALIAGIFLLYMATTGVAIQSIDLSALLRHAPAGDPNIQSMHEGINGPPNFQVITDDDYAAEFLPSSLDFQRALSLALATLREVEPSAALVFLEFRMQGGTPLVHVKTNNQEWRFDAISGSALPAGHTDDPSATPGPIKSDHNTFKNLHRMTAYGQWVTPLTLVIGMCLCMFLITGAFLYARLYAARSRLRGKGLFWFAGGWWRSVHRAVAVITSTWILVIAVSGTWLALETVEIATYMLIHGQRAGLRADVSSPLQDSLLPAQLKTTLSAHEAAMPGVPVKVLRLRNFAGMPQGVVVAGNGAGDAQQWVYNSMTGRSASEWEPGYPPTGYLTGWQLHETIKKIHRGDYFGITGRWFDWVTGLSIIFLAVSGGAMYYSMWIQRRRGGRKALYWK
;
A
#
# COMPACT_ATOMS: atom_id res chain seq x y z
N MET A 1 34.87 -11.36 -8.06
CA MET A 1 34.03 -10.63 -7.10
C MET A 1 34.36 -9.16 -6.94
N ARG A 2 35.60 -8.72 -6.59
CA ARG A 2 35.94 -7.27 -6.48
C ARG A 2 35.68 -6.46 -7.75
N ALA A 3 36.01 -6.99 -8.90
CA ALA A 3 35.79 -6.35 -10.20
C ALA A 3 34.28 -6.25 -10.48
N LEU A 4 33.50 -7.31 -10.22
CA LEU A 4 32.06 -7.33 -10.40
C LEU A 4 31.36 -6.31 -9.49
N HIS A 5 31.70 -6.30 -8.19
CA HIS A 5 31.13 -5.34 -7.23
C HIS A 5 31.39 -3.88 -7.66
N ARG A 6 32.59 -3.57 -8.19
CA ARG A 6 32.91 -2.24 -8.72
C ARG A 6 32.17 -1.90 -10.01
N ALA A 7 32.01 -2.87 -10.92
CA ALA A 7 31.27 -2.68 -12.15
C ALA A 7 29.81 -2.36 -11.87
N LEU A 8 29.20 -3.11 -10.97
CA LEU A 8 27.84 -2.85 -10.50
C LEU A 8 27.74 -1.45 -9.89
N ALA A 9 28.71 -1.03 -9.04
CA ALA A 9 28.71 0.30 -8.42
C ALA A 9 28.75 1.44 -9.44
N LEU A 10 29.47 1.28 -10.53
CA LEU A 10 29.52 2.27 -11.62
C LEU A 10 28.21 2.35 -12.40
N ILE A 11 27.60 1.19 -12.70
CA ILE A 11 26.43 1.12 -13.57
C ILE A 11 25.15 1.45 -12.77
N ALA A 12 24.98 0.86 -11.60
CA ALA A 12 23.75 0.92 -10.85
C ALA A 12 23.78 1.93 -9.68
N GLY A 13 24.94 2.46 -9.30
CA GLY A 13 25.08 3.27 -8.09
C GLY A 13 24.23 4.54 -8.08
N ILE A 14 24.11 5.24 -9.22
CA ILE A 14 23.26 6.44 -9.33
C ILE A 14 21.78 6.07 -9.21
N PHE A 15 21.36 4.99 -9.87
CA PHE A 15 19.97 4.53 -9.81
C PHE A 15 19.60 4.01 -8.42
N LEU A 16 20.52 3.31 -7.73
CA LEU A 16 20.33 2.90 -6.35
C LEU A 16 20.21 4.08 -5.40
N LEU A 17 21.03 5.12 -5.62
CA LEU A 17 20.94 6.37 -4.87
C LEU A 17 19.57 7.03 -5.08
N TYR A 18 19.09 7.10 -6.32
CA TYR A 18 17.76 7.62 -6.65
C TYR A 18 16.66 6.81 -5.96
N MET A 19 16.68 5.47 -6.08
CA MET A 19 15.68 4.59 -5.46
C MET A 19 15.68 4.71 -3.93
N ALA A 20 16.85 4.73 -3.31
CA ALA A 20 16.95 4.89 -1.87
C ALA A 20 16.46 6.26 -1.40
N THR A 21 16.77 7.34 -2.12
CA THR A 21 16.33 8.70 -1.79
C THR A 21 14.81 8.83 -1.88
N THR A 22 14.20 8.31 -2.95
CA THR A 22 12.73 8.33 -3.10
C THR A 22 12.04 7.44 -2.07
N GLY A 23 12.61 6.27 -1.74
CA GLY A 23 12.11 5.41 -0.67
C GLY A 23 12.17 6.06 0.71
N VAL A 24 13.28 6.72 1.04
CA VAL A 24 13.43 7.49 2.29
C VAL A 24 12.42 8.65 2.35
N ALA A 25 12.17 9.31 1.22
CA ALA A 25 11.16 10.39 1.15
C ALA A 25 9.76 9.85 1.46
N ILE A 26 9.33 8.73 0.87
CA ILE A 26 8.05 8.08 1.17
C ILE A 26 7.96 7.77 2.67
N GLN A 27 8.96 7.06 3.22
CA GLN A 27 8.96 6.70 4.63
C GLN A 27 8.97 7.92 5.57
N SER A 28 9.61 9.03 5.17
CA SER A 28 9.59 10.27 5.94
C SER A 28 8.21 10.91 5.98
N ILE A 29 7.50 10.93 4.85
CA ILE A 29 6.12 11.41 4.73
C ILE A 29 5.20 10.54 5.61
N ASP A 30 5.29 9.23 5.45
CA ASP A 30 4.46 8.26 6.19
C ASP A 30 4.68 8.35 7.69
N LEU A 31 5.94 8.33 8.13
CA LEU A 31 6.29 8.48 9.55
C LEU A 31 5.83 9.83 10.11
N SER A 32 5.98 10.91 9.35
CA SER A 32 5.48 12.22 9.74
C SER A 32 3.96 12.22 9.94
N ALA A 33 3.19 11.63 9.02
CA ALA A 33 1.75 11.54 9.13
C ALA A 33 1.32 10.69 10.33
N LEU A 34 1.97 9.55 10.55
CA LEU A 34 1.69 8.65 11.69
C LEU A 34 2.04 9.29 13.04
N LEU A 35 3.20 9.97 13.15
CA LEU A 35 3.66 10.59 14.39
C LEU A 35 2.82 11.79 14.84
N ARG A 36 2.28 12.56 13.88
CA ARG A 36 1.33 13.65 14.21
C ARG A 36 -0.11 13.18 14.33
N HIS A 37 -0.36 11.87 14.31
CA HIS A 37 -1.69 11.29 14.34
C HIS A 37 -2.63 11.96 13.31
N ALA A 38 -2.15 12.07 12.06
CA ALA A 38 -2.93 12.66 10.99
C ALA A 38 -4.28 11.94 10.85
N PRO A 39 -5.38 12.68 10.59
CA PRO A 39 -6.70 12.08 10.47
C PRO A 39 -6.75 11.07 9.32
N ALA A 40 -7.67 10.13 9.39
CA ALA A 40 -7.84 9.10 8.35
C ALA A 40 -8.17 9.69 6.97
N GLY A 41 -8.77 10.90 6.93
CA GLY A 41 -9.00 11.67 5.70
C GLY A 41 -7.76 12.38 5.14
N ASP A 42 -6.61 12.36 5.84
CA ASP A 42 -5.36 12.94 5.29
C ASP A 42 -4.96 12.19 4.01
N PRO A 43 -4.70 12.88 2.88
CA PRO A 43 -4.40 12.24 1.60
C PRO A 43 -3.19 11.29 1.65
N ASN A 44 -2.20 11.53 2.51
CA ASN A 44 -1.07 10.63 2.69
C ASN A 44 -1.47 9.37 3.45
N ILE A 45 -2.32 9.49 4.50
CA ILE A 45 -2.88 8.34 5.24
C ILE A 45 -3.72 7.47 4.31
N GLN A 46 -4.61 8.06 3.52
CA GLN A 46 -5.41 7.33 2.53
C GLN A 46 -4.52 6.62 1.50
N SER A 47 -3.48 7.30 1.00
CA SER A 47 -2.52 6.69 0.05
C SER A 47 -1.71 5.55 0.65
N MET A 48 -1.42 5.59 1.95
CA MET A 48 -0.79 4.46 2.66
C MET A 48 -1.72 3.26 2.74
N HIS A 49 -3.03 3.50 2.91
CA HIS A 49 -4.06 2.46 3.03
C HIS A 49 -4.62 2.03 1.68
N GLU A 50 -4.24 2.69 0.58
CA GLU A 50 -4.69 2.35 -0.77
C GLU A 50 -4.45 0.87 -1.07
N GLY A 51 -5.51 0.16 -1.40
CA GLY A 51 -5.46 -1.26 -1.73
C GLY A 51 -5.56 -2.24 -0.56
N ILE A 52 -5.64 -1.79 0.71
CA ILE A 52 -5.78 -2.71 1.85
C ILE A 52 -7.04 -3.57 1.75
N ASN A 53 -8.13 -3.00 1.26
CA ASN A 53 -9.45 -3.64 1.19
C ASN A 53 -9.81 -4.11 -0.22
N GLY A 54 -8.85 -4.27 -1.08
CA GLY A 54 -9.05 -4.70 -2.46
C GLY A 54 -7.96 -4.14 -3.39
N PRO A 55 -8.04 -4.40 -4.69
CA PRO A 55 -7.13 -3.85 -5.67
C PRO A 55 -7.06 -2.32 -5.57
N PRO A 56 -5.89 -1.70 -5.87
CA PRO A 56 -5.64 -0.27 -5.67
C PRO A 56 -6.65 0.67 -6.35
N ASN A 57 -7.40 0.18 -7.32
CA ASN A 57 -8.40 0.97 -8.05
C ASN A 57 -9.77 1.00 -7.37
N PHE A 58 -9.93 0.30 -6.24
CA PHE A 58 -11.18 0.24 -5.51
C PHE A 58 -11.04 0.96 -4.18
N GLN A 59 -11.01 2.27 -4.24
CA GLN A 59 -11.16 3.07 -3.04
C GLN A 59 -12.58 2.83 -2.50
N VAL A 60 -12.64 2.29 -1.29
CA VAL A 60 -13.91 1.94 -0.65
C VAL A 60 -14.56 3.17 -0.05
N ILE A 61 -13.75 4.15 0.35
CA ILE A 61 -14.14 5.29 1.18
C ILE A 61 -13.55 6.55 0.59
N THR A 62 -14.35 7.60 0.57
CA THR A 62 -13.97 8.94 0.12
C THR A 62 -13.68 9.85 1.30
N ASP A 63 -13.13 11.04 1.02
CA ASP A 63 -12.92 12.07 2.04
C ASP A 63 -14.24 12.49 2.70
N ASP A 64 -15.33 12.51 1.94
CA ASP A 64 -16.67 12.84 2.44
C ASP A 64 -17.20 11.79 3.42
N ASP A 65 -16.83 10.53 3.27
CA ASP A 65 -17.21 9.48 4.21
C ASP A 65 -16.54 9.69 5.58
N TYR A 66 -15.26 10.11 5.59
CA TYR A 66 -14.56 10.45 6.83
C TYR A 66 -15.10 11.74 7.47
N ALA A 67 -15.52 12.70 6.66
CA ALA A 67 -16.09 13.96 7.11
C ALA A 67 -17.56 13.85 7.52
N ALA A 68 -18.23 12.73 7.20
CA ALA A 68 -19.66 12.53 7.51
C ALA A 68 -19.96 12.72 8.99
N GLU A 69 -21.17 13.19 9.30
CA GLU A 69 -21.69 13.27 10.65
C GLU A 69 -21.94 11.86 11.23
N PHE A 70 -21.95 11.76 12.55
CA PHE A 70 -22.25 10.49 13.22
C PHE A 70 -23.72 10.11 13.07
N LEU A 71 -23.97 8.85 12.75
CA LEU A 71 -25.32 8.29 12.81
C LEU A 71 -25.82 8.27 14.26
N PRO A 72 -27.12 8.55 14.50
CA PRO A 72 -27.70 8.49 15.84
C PRO A 72 -27.53 7.09 16.44
N SER A 73 -27.06 6.99 17.68
CA SER A 73 -26.95 5.73 18.40
C SER A 73 -28.29 5.01 18.60
N SER A 74 -29.39 5.76 18.53
CA SER A 74 -30.74 5.23 18.59
C SER A 74 -31.31 4.75 17.26
N LEU A 75 -30.53 4.82 16.16
CA LEU A 75 -31.00 4.42 14.84
C LEU A 75 -31.18 2.89 14.78
N ASP A 76 -32.42 2.47 14.52
CA ASP A 76 -32.70 1.07 14.22
C ASP A 76 -32.40 0.78 12.74
N PHE A 77 -31.20 0.30 12.48
CA PHE A 77 -30.73 -0.02 11.13
C PHE A 77 -31.58 -1.06 10.43
N GLN A 78 -32.11 -2.05 11.15
CA GLN A 78 -32.95 -3.11 10.56
C GLN A 78 -34.29 -2.56 10.11
N ARG A 79 -34.92 -1.72 10.93
CA ARG A 79 -36.17 -1.05 10.59
C ARG A 79 -35.94 -0.10 9.41
N ALA A 80 -34.90 0.72 9.44
CA ALA A 80 -34.57 1.64 8.34
C ALA A 80 -34.37 0.91 7.03
N LEU A 81 -33.61 -0.22 7.03
CA LEU A 81 -33.46 -1.10 5.88
C LEU A 81 -34.80 -1.60 5.35
N SER A 82 -35.66 -2.11 6.24
CA SER A 82 -36.97 -2.67 5.84
C SER A 82 -37.86 -1.62 5.19
N LEU A 83 -37.90 -0.41 5.75
CA LEU A 83 -38.71 0.69 5.24
C LEU A 83 -38.18 1.14 3.86
N ALA A 84 -36.88 1.35 3.73
CA ALA A 84 -36.26 1.77 2.46
C ALA A 84 -36.47 0.74 1.35
N LEU A 85 -36.30 -0.56 1.65
CA LEU A 85 -36.55 -1.63 0.69
C LEU A 85 -38.03 -1.73 0.30
N ALA A 86 -38.95 -1.60 1.24
CA ALA A 86 -40.38 -1.63 0.93
C ALA A 86 -40.75 -0.51 -0.05
N THR A 87 -40.37 0.72 0.26
CA THR A 87 -40.62 1.88 -0.63
C THR A 87 -39.92 1.73 -1.99
N LEU A 88 -38.67 1.25 -2.01
CA LEU A 88 -37.93 0.99 -3.26
C LEU A 88 -38.69 -0.01 -4.14
N ARG A 89 -39.16 -1.11 -3.56
CA ARG A 89 -39.84 -2.18 -4.31
C ARG A 89 -41.22 -1.81 -4.80
N GLU A 90 -41.88 -0.83 -4.20
CA GLU A 90 -43.09 -0.23 -4.74
C GLU A 90 -42.83 0.55 -6.03
N VAL A 91 -41.66 1.22 -6.14
CA VAL A 91 -41.33 2.08 -7.29
C VAL A 91 -40.51 1.30 -8.34
N GLU A 92 -39.57 0.47 -7.90
CA GLU A 92 -38.69 -0.35 -8.77
C GLU A 92 -38.71 -1.84 -8.33
N PRO A 93 -39.77 -2.59 -8.66
CA PRO A 93 -39.93 -3.97 -8.17
C PRO A 93 -38.80 -4.94 -8.54
N SER A 94 -38.17 -4.76 -9.72
CA SER A 94 -37.19 -5.67 -10.28
C SER A 94 -35.76 -5.08 -10.40
N ALA A 95 -35.54 -3.87 -9.93
CA ALA A 95 -34.22 -3.25 -10.05
C ALA A 95 -33.17 -3.99 -9.23
N ALA A 96 -32.01 -4.23 -9.84
CA ALA A 96 -30.89 -4.87 -9.15
C ALA A 96 -30.20 -3.85 -8.22
N LEU A 97 -30.03 -4.22 -6.94
CA LEU A 97 -29.32 -3.40 -5.97
C LEU A 97 -27.82 -3.53 -6.16
N VAL A 98 -27.13 -2.40 -6.34
CA VAL A 98 -25.67 -2.34 -6.51
C VAL A 98 -24.99 -2.11 -5.16
N PHE A 99 -25.48 -1.14 -4.37
CA PHE A 99 -25.05 -0.94 -3.00
C PHE A 99 -26.17 -0.33 -2.15
N LEU A 100 -25.99 -0.40 -0.84
CA LEU A 100 -26.87 0.21 0.16
C LEU A 100 -25.99 0.85 1.24
N GLU A 101 -26.33 2.07 1.64
CA GLU A 101 -25.54 2.84 2.61
C GLU A 101 -26.43 3.58 3.59
N PHE A 102 -26.00 3.58 4.86
CA PHE A 102 -26.54 4.44 5.91
C PHE A 102 -25.56 5.56 6.18
N ARG A 103 -26.03 6.82 6.13
CA ARG A 103 -25.22 8.00 6.44
C ARG A 103 -26.10 9.16 6.90
N MET A 104 -25.48 10.14 7.55
CA MET A 104 -26.11 11.42 7.80
C MET A 104 -25.93 12.35 6.60
N GLN A 105 -26.96 13.11 6.29
CA GLN A 105 -26.89 14.20 5.32
C GLN A 105 -27.76 15.37 5.78
N GLY A 106 -27.14 16.53 6.04
CA GLY A 106 -27.85 17.73 6.50
C GLY A 106 -28.63 17.51 7.78
N GLY A 107 -28.08 16.78 8.74
CA GLY A 107 -28.72 16.47 10.04
C GLY A 107 -29.78 15.36 9.99
N THR A 108 -30.01 14.75 8.82
CA THR A 108 -31.04 13.67 8.68
C THR A 108 -30.32 12.33 8.40
N PRO A 109 -30.68 11.25 9.13
CA PRO A 109 -30.18 9.92 8.83
C PRO A 109 -30.85 9.37 7.58
N LEU A 110 -30.05 8.94 6.60
CA LEU A 110 -30.52 8.46 5.30
C LEU A 110 -30.13 7.00 5.06
N VAL A 111 -30.97 6.31 4.28
CA VAL A 111 -30.61 5.10 3.55
C VAL A 111 -30.46 5.47 2.09
N HIS A 112 -29.22 5.42 1.62
CA HIS A 112 -28.88 5.65 0.24
C HIS A 112 -28.76 4.32 -0.49
N VAL A 113 -29.47 4.18 -1.60
CA VAL A 113 -29.53 2.92 -2.37
C VAL A 113 -29.23 3.24 -3.82
N LYS A 114 -28.29 2.51 -4.39
CA LYS A 114 -28.01 2.52 -5.83
C LYS A 114 -28.56 1.24 -6.45
N THR A 115 -29.38 1.42 -7.45
CA THR A 115 -29.85 0.35 -8.34
C THR A 115 -29.06 0.40 -9.65
N ASN A 116 -29.25 -0.60 -10.51
CA ASN A 116 -28.72 -0.55 -11.87
C ASN A 116 -29.32 0.58 -12.74
N ASN A 117 -30.45 1.17 -12.32
CA ASN A 117 -31.16 2.21 -13.07
C ASN A 117 -30.82 3.61 -12.56
N GLN A 118 -30.85 3.83 -11.24
CA GLN A 118 -30.69 5.15 -10.61
C GLN A 118 -30.35 5.06 -9.13
N GLU A 119 -30.17 6.22 -8.52
CA GLU A 119 -29.89 6.37 -7.09
C GLU A 119 -31.12 6.87 -6.35
N TRP A 120 -31.37 6.27 -5.21
CA TRP A 120 -32.48 6.57 -4.32
C TRP A 120 -31.96 6.98 -2.94
N ARG A 121 -32.72 7.88 -2.33
CA ARG A 121 -32.49 8.27 -0.93
C ARG A 121 -33.78 8.17 -0.17
N PHE A 122 -33.70 7.55 0.98
CA PHE A 122 -34.81 7.36 1.87
C PHE A 122 -34.47 7.94 3.24
N ASP A 123 -35.40 8.64 3.84
CA ASP A 123 -35.30 8.98 5.25
C ASP A 123 -35.25 7.68 6.08
N ALA A 124 -34.23 7.52 6.91
CA ALA A 124 -34.01 6.27 7.63
C ALA A 124 -35.05 6.01 8.74
N ILE A 125 -35.79 7.02 9.15
CA ILE A 125 -36.81 6.93 10.21
C ILE A 125 -38.20 6.63 9.63
N SER A 126 -38.57 7.37 8.57
CA SER A 126 -39.92 7.26 7.97
C SER A 126 -39.97 6.33 6.76
N GLY A 127 -38.84 6.05 6.12
CA GLY A 127 -38.75 5.30 4.86
C GLY A 127 -39.21 6.09 3.63
N SER A 128 -39.58 7.37 3.77
CA SER A 128 -40.05 8.19 2.65
C SER A 128 -38.91 8.48 1.66
N ALA A 129 -39.21 8.38 0.37
CA ALA A 129 -38.26 8.76 -0.67
C ALA A 129 -38.00 10.27 -0.65
N LEU A 130 -36.74 10.65 -0.74
CA LEU A 130 -36.31 12.04 -0.77
C LEU A 130 -35.89 12.43 -2.21
N PRO A 131 -35.99 13.73 -2.57
CA PRO A 131 -35.52 14.19 -3.87
C PRO A 131 -34.08 13.79 -4.12
N ALA A 132 -33.79 13.38 -5.35
CA ALA A 132 -32.41 13.12 -5.78
C ALA A 132 -31.58 14.40 -5.62
N GLY A 133 -30.71 14.44 -4.64
CA GLY A 133 -29.73 15.51 -4.51
C GLY A 133 -28.49 15.15 -5.33
N HIS A 134 -27.73 16.14 -5.73
CA HIS A 134 -26.38 15.90 -6.28
C HIS A 134 -25.52 15.29 -5.18
N THR A 135 -25.20 14.01 -5.32
CA THR A 135 -24.10 13.39 -4.59
C THR A 135 -23.11 12.88 -5.61
N ASP A 136 -21.85 13.06 -5.29
CA ASP A 136 -20.79 12.34 -6.00
C ASP A 136 -21.15 10.84 -5.96
N ASP A 137 -21.16 10.20 -7.12
CA ASP A 137 -21.50 8.78 -7.26
C ASP A 137 -20.55 7.94 -6.39
N PRO A 138 -21.02 7.37 -5.24
CA PRO A 138 -20.13 6.58 -4.38
C PRO A 138 -19.67 5.28 -5.04
N SER A 139 -20.24 4.92 -6.20
CA SER A 139 -19.74 3.84 -7.05
C SER A 139 -18.77 4.34 -8.12
N ALA A 140 -18.66 5.66 -8.31
CA ALA A 140 -17.61 6.20 -9.15
C ALA A 140 -16.26 5.80 -8.55
N THR A 141 -15.42 5.19 -9.33
CA THR A 141 -14.05 4.91 -8.91
C THR A 141 -13.38 6.27 -8.67
N PRO A 142 -13.07 6.65 -7.43
CA PRO A 142 -12.41 7.91 -7.17
C PRO A 142 -11.14 8.01 -8.01
N GLY A 143 -10.85 9.17 -8.50
CA GLY A 143 -9.58 9.43 -9.18
C GLY A 143 -8.39 9.11 -8.25
N PRO A 144 -7.17 8.99 -8.79
CA PRO A 144 -6.00 8.72 -7.97
C PRO A 144 -5.83 9.80 -6.91
N ILE A 145 -5.66 9.40 -5.66
CA ILE A 145 -5.44 10.31 -4.53
C ILE A 145 -4.21 11.16 -4.81
N LYS A 146 -4.39 12.47 -4.85
CA LYS A 146 -3.27 13.41 -4.99
C LYS A 146 -2.64 13.64 -3.62
N SER A 147 -1.48 13.03 -3.40
CA SER A 147 -0.71 13.15 -2.15
C SER A 147 0.79 13.16 -2.43
N ASP A 148 1.56 13.63 -1.47
CA ASP A 148 3.02 13.54 -1.54
C ASP A 148 3.48 12.09 -1.54
N HIS A 149 2.84 11.24 -0.72
CA HIS A 149 3.08 9.79 -0.73
C HIS A 149 2.96 9.20 -2.15
N ASN A 150 1.85 9.45 -2.86
CA ASN A 150 1.65 8.92 -4.21
C ASN A 150 2.61 9.53 -5.23
N THR A 151 2.97 10.80 -5.08
CA THR A 151 3.98 11.44 -5.93
C THR A 151 5.32 10.72 -5.81
N PHE A 152 5.83 10.55 -4.58
CA PHE A 152 7.11 9.86 -4.38
C PHE A 152 7.03 8.36 -4.65
N LYS A 153 5.88 7.71 -4.42
CA LYS A 153 5.63 6.31 -4.82
C LYS A 153 5.77 6.11 -6.33
N ASN A 154 5.19 7.01 -7.13
CA ASN A 154 5.28 6.95 -8.58
C ASN A 154 6.72 7.22 -9.08
N LEU A 155 7.45 8.13 -8.44
CA LEU A 155 8.87 8.36 -8.70
C LEU A 155 9.68 7.09 -8.34
N HIS A 156 9.50 6.54 -7.15
CA HIS A 156 10.19 5.33 -6.67
C HIS A 156 9.95 4.12 -7.59
N ARG A 157 8.73 3.93 -8.05
CA ARG A 157 8.37 2.87 -9.00
C ARG A 157 8.73 3.20 -10.45
N MET A 158 9.24 4.41 -10.72
CA MET A 158 9.51 4.96 -12.05
C MET A 158 8.27 5.04 -12.96
N THR A 159 7.07 4.81 -12.44
CA THR A 159 5.82 4.90 -13.22
C THR A 159 5.51 6.34 -13.64
N ALA A 160 6.04 7.34 -12.94
CA ALA A 160 5.98 8.76 -13.33
C ALA A 160 6.63 9.05 -14.70
N TYR A 161 7.55 8.20 -15.14
CA TYR A 161 8.25 8.35 -16.43
C TYR A 161 7.64 7.49 -17.55
N GLY A 162 6.51 6.86 -17.27
CA GLY A 162 5.82 5.96 -18.20
C GLY A 162 6.11 4.49 -17.96
N GLN A 163 5.23 3.64 -18.47
CA GLN A 163 5.25 2.20 -18.18
C GLN A 163 6.48 1.48 -18.78
N TRP A 164 7.00 1.96 -19.89
CA TRP A 164 8.18 1.41 -20.55
C TRP A 164 9.49 1.55 -19.75
N VAL A 165 9.51 2.43 -18.71
CA VAL A 165 10.67 2.61 -17.82
C VAL A 165 10.65 1.63 -16.65
N THR A 166 9.52 1.02 -16.34
CA THR A 166 9.36 0.11 -15.19
C THR A 166 10.35 -1.08 -15.17
N PRO A 167 10.79 -1.68 -16.30
CA PRO A 167 11.82 -2.72 -16.26
C PRO A 167 13.14 -2.28 -15.61
N LEU A 168 13.43 -0.98 -15.61
CA LEU A 168 14.63 -0.45 -14.95
C LEU A 168 14.59 -0.66 -13.43
N THR A 169 13.41 -0.57 -12.80
CA THR A 169 13.27 -0.84 -11.35
C THR A 169 13.62 -2.28 -11.01
N LEU A 170 13.22 -3.24 -11.85
CA LEU A 170 13.57 -4.65 -11.71
C LEU A 170 15.09 -4.86 -11.83
N VAL A 171 15.72 -4.24 -12.83
CA VAL A 171 17.17 -4.32 -13.00
C VAL A 171 17.91 -3.73 -11.80
N ILE A 172 17.44 -2.61 -11.24
CA ILE A 172 18.03 -1.99 -10.05
C ILE A 172 17.89 -2.90 -8.83
N GLY A 173 16.69 -3.50 -8.63
CA GLY A 173 16.46 -4.47 -7.56
C GLY A 173 17.40 -5.68 -7.66
N MET A 174 17.55 -6.26 -8.83
CA MET A 174 18.51 -7.34 -9.09
C MET A 174 19.97 -6.90 -8.82
N CYS A 175 20.35 -5.70 -9.21
CA CYS A 175 21.68 -5.15 -8.92
C CYS A 175 21.89 -5.03 -7.39
N LEU A 176 20.90 -4.60 -6.63
CA LEU A 176 21.00 -4.52 -5.16
C LEU A 176 21.21 -5.90 -4.54
N CYS A 177 20.48 -6.91 -4.99
CA CYS A 177 20.70 -8.30 -4.57
C CYS A 177 22.12 -8.77 -4.88
N MET A 178 22.63 -8.48 -6.08
CA MET A 178 24.02 -8.79 -6.48
C MET A 178 25.06 -8.04 -5.66
N PHE A 179 24.79 -6.79 -5.25
CA PHE A 179 25.64 -6.05 -4.31
C PHE A 179 25.76 -6.75 -2.97
N LEU A 180 24.65 -7.21 -2.43
CA LEU A 180 24.64 -7.94 -1.15
C LEU A 180 25.45 -9.24 -1.24
N ILE A 181 25.23 -10.04 -2.28
CA ILE A 181 25.94 -11.29 -2.51
C ILE A 181 27.44 -11.04 -2.65
N THR A 182 27.82 -10.11 -3.53
CA THR A 182 29.23 -9.80 -3.76
C THR A 182 29.89 -9.15 -2.57
N GLY A 183 29.18 -8.28 -1.85
CA GLY A 183 29.63 -7.62 -0.62
C GLY A 183 29.85 -8.62 0.51
N ALA A 184 28.88 -9.51 0.76
CA ALA A 184 28.97 -10.56 1.76
C ALA A 184 30.16 -11.50 1.49
N PHE A 185 30.33 -11.92 0.23
CA PHE A 185 31.45 -12.75 -0.17
C PHE A 185 32.80 -12.06 0.06
N LEU A 186 32.92 -10.78 -0.31
CA LEU A 186 34.14 -9.99 -0.09
C LEU A 186 34.42 -9.82 1.40
N TYR A 187 33.39 -9.54 2.19
CA TYR A 187 33.52 -9.42 3.64
C TYR A 187 33.97 -10.74 4.25
N ALA A 188 33.34 -11.87 3.91
CA ALA A 188 33.70 -13.19 4.43
C ALA A 188 35.16 -13.55 4.11
N ARG A 189 35.64 -13.28 2.91
CA ARG A 189 37.05 -13.50 2.54
C ARG A 189 38.01 -12.62 3.35
N LEU A 190 37.67 -11.35 3.52
CA LEU A 190 38.49 -10.42 4.32
C LEU A 190 38.50 -10.82 5.78
N TYR A 191 37.36 -11.23 6.33
CA TYR A 191 37.23 -11.71 7.70
C TYR A 191 38.05 -12.99 7.91
N ALA A 192 37.94 -13.99 7.04
CA ALA A 192 38.69 -15.24 7.10
C ALA A 192 40.21 -15.01 7.02
N ALA A 193 40.68 -14.13 6.13
CA ALA A 193 42.08 -13.78 6.04
C ALA A 193 42.61 -13.09 7.30
N ARG A 194 41.81 -12.22 7.91
CA ARG A 194 42.19 -11.50 9.11
C ARG A 194 42.14 -12.37 10.37
N SER A 195 41.11 -13.22 10.53
CA SER A 195 40.97 -14.10 11.70
C SER A 195 42.14 -15.05 11.88
N ARG A 196 42.81 -15.40 10.76
CA ARG A 196 44.05 -16.21 10.77
C ARG A 196 45.26 -15.44 11.32
N LEU A 197 45.26 -14.11 11.21
CA LEU A 197 46.46 -13.29 11.47
C LEU A 197 46.38 -12.46 12.74
N ARG A 198 45.24 -11.88 13.10
CA ARG A 198 45.18 -10.82 14.14
C ARG A 198 43.95 -10.74 15.02
N GLY A 199 43.05 -11.71 15.01
CA GLY A 199 41.92 -11.70 15.93
C GLY A 199 40.52 -11.77 15.28
N LYS A 200 39.53 -12.13 16.12
CA LYS A 200 38.20 -12.59 15.71
C LYS A 200 37.11 -11.52 15.72
N GLY A 201 37.42 -10.22 15.89
CA GLY A 201 36.39 -9.16 15.94
C GLY A 201 35.68 -8.96 14.59
N LEU A 202 34.34 -8.88 14.60
CA LEU A 202 33.52 -8.60 13.42
C LEU A 202 33.83 -7.23 12.79
N PHE A 203 34.10 -6.24 13.62
CA PHE A 203 34.41 -4.88 13.15
C PHE A 203 35.90 -4.59 13.33
N TRP A 204 36.49 -3.91 12.35
CA TRP A 204 37.89 -3.49 12.42
C TRP A 204 38.17 -2.25 11.58
N PHE A 205 39.13 -1.45 12.02
CA PHE A 205 39.65 -0.32 11.29
C PHE A 205 40.82 -0.78 10.38
N ALA A 206 40.63 -0.70 9.09
CA ALA A 206 41.69 -0.93 8.11
C ALA A 206 41.34 -0.30 6.76
N GLY A 207 42.31 0.34 6.12
CA GLY A 207 42.14 0.95 4.81
C GLY A 207 41.47 2.34 4.82
N GLY A 208 41.49 3.02 5.96
CA GLY A 208 40.93 4.37 6.16
C GLY A 208 39.47 4.38 6.62
N TRP A 209 38.99 5.57 7.03
CA TRP A 209 37.68 5.79 7.61
C TRP A 209 36.53 5.28 6.72
N TRP A 210 36.47 5.73 5.46
CA TRP A 210 35.40 5.35 4.53
C TRP A 210 35.22 3.85 4.38
N ARG A 211 36.32 3.10 4.26
CA ARG A 211 36.26 1.63 4.12
C ARG A 211 35.81 0.94 5.40
N SER A 212 36.19 1.48 6.55
CA SER A 212 35.84 0.90 7.85
C SER A 212 34.38 1.11 8.16
N VAL A 213 33.88 2.33 8.00
CA VAL A 213 32.46 2.68 8.23
C VAL A 213 31.57 2.01 7.19
N HIS A 214 31.92 2.03 5.91
CA HIS A 214 31.17 1.33 4.86
C HIS A 214 30.97 -0.17 5.20
N ARG A 215 32.02 -0.86 5.66
CA ARG A 215 31.91 -2.26 6.08
C ARG A 215 31.03 -2.43 7.32
N ALA A 216 31.17 -1.57 8.32
CA ALA A 216 30.38 -1.63 9.53
C ALA A 216 28.89 -1.44 9.24
N VAL A 217 28.53 -0.38 8.50
CA VAL A 217 27.16 -0.13 8.09
C VAL A 217 26.62 -1.30 7.26
N ALA A 218 27.38 -1.77 6.27
CA ALA A 218 26.95 -2.88 5.42
C ALA A 218 26.67 -4.17 6.24
N VAL A 219 27.49 -4.49 7.26
CA VAL A 219 27.28 -5.68 8.10
C VAL A 219 26.08 -5.50 9.03
N ILE A 220 25.95 -4.33 9.68
CA ILE A 220 24.86 -4.06 10.62
C ILE A 220 23.50 -4.10 9.92
N THR A 221 23.42 -3.53 8.70
CA THR A 221 22.15 -3.38 8.00
C THR A 221 21.86 -4.48 6.95
N SER A 222 22.82 -5.41 6.73
CA SER A 222 22.75 -6.39 5.63
C SER A 222 21.48 -7.22 5.61
N THR A 223 21.00 -7.68 6.78
CA THR A 223 19.78 -8.50 6.87
C THR A 223 18.56 -7.71 6.43
N TRP A 224 18.41 -6.46 6.90
CA TRP A 224 17.28 -5.63 6.52
C TRP A 224 17.36 -5.16 5.06
N ILE A 225 18.55 -4.82 4.58
CA ILE A 225 18.76 -4.53 3.17
C ILE A 225 18.40 -5.74 2.29
N LEU A 226 18.69 -6.97 2.74
CA LEU A 226 18.30 -8.18 2.02
C LEU A 226 16.77 -8.31 1.92
N VAL A 227 16.06 -8.07 3.02
CA VAL A 227 14.60 -8.10 3.04
C VAL A 227 14.02 -7.08 2.03
N ILE A 228 14.50 -5.83 2.08
CA ILE A 228 14.06 -4.77 1.15
C ILE A 228 14.44 -5.12 -0.31
N ALA A 229 15.65 -5.63 -0.54
CA ALA A 229 16.13 -5.97 -1.89
C ALA A 229 15.29 -7.08 -2.53
N VAL A 230 15.00 -8.15 -1.78
CA VAL A 230 14.23 -9.28 -2.29
C VAL A 230 12.76 -8.90 -2.49
N SER A 231 12.13 -8.29 -1.48
CA SER A 231 10.74 -7.87 -1.56
C SER A 231 10.53 -6.78 -2.62
N GLY A 232 11.42 -5.79 -2.71
CA GLY A 232 11.36 -4.75 -3.73
C GLY A 232 11.59 -5.29 -5.15
N THR A 233 12.49 -6.26 -5.33
CA THR A 233 12.69 -6.92 -6.63
C THR A 233 11.45 -7.68 -7.06
N TRP A 234 10.77 -8.36 -6.13
CA TRP A 234 9.50 -9.03 -6.38
C TRP A 234 8.42 -8.05 -6.83
N LEU A 235 8.20 -6.98 -6.07
CA LEU A 235 7.21 -5.94 -6.42
C LEU A 235 7.53 -5.26 -7.75
N ALA A 236 8.83 -5.11 -8.09
CA ALA A 236 9.25 -4.60 -9.39
C ALA A 236 8.92 -5.59 -10.53
N LEU A 237 9.08 -6.89 -10.30
CA LEU A 237 8.69 -7.93 -11.26
C LEU A 237 7.19 -7.87 -11.57
N GLU A 238 6.34 -7.80 -10.54
CA GLU A 238 4.90 -7.66 -10.70
C GLU A 238 4.52 -6.34 -11.42
N THR A 239 5.24 -5.25 -11.13
CA THR A 239 5.02 -3.97 -11.83
C THR A 239 5.35 -4.09 -13.32
N VAL A 240 6.43 -4.80 -13.69
CA VAL A 240 6.80 -5.05 -15.09
C VAL A 240 5.76 -5.93 -15.79
N GLU A 241 5.26 -6.96 -15.11
CA GLU A 241 4.21 -7.82 -15.62
C GLU A 241 2.95 -7.02 -15.98
N ILE A 242 2.45 -6.23 -15.01
CA ILE A 242 1.27 -5.38 -15.21
C ILE A 242 1.52 -4.38 -16.36
N ALA A 243 2.68 -3.72 -16.38
CA ALA A 243 3.02 -2.76 -17.43
C ALA A 243 3.07 -3.42 -18.82
N THR A 244 3.64 -4.63 -18.91
CA THR A 244 3.71 -5.40 -20.15
C THR A 244 2.30 -5.80 -20.62
N TYR A 245 1.46 -6.27 -19.70
CA TYR A 245 0.07 -6.59 -20.05
C TYR A 245 -0.69 -5.37 -20.54
N MET A 246 -0.53 -4.21 -19.89
CA MET A 246 -1.17 -2.97 -20.33
C MET A 246 -0.70 -2.50 -21.71
N LEU A 247 0.59 -2.67 -22.02
CA LEU A 247 1.15 -2.34 -23.34
C LEU A 247 0.57 -3.22 -24.45
N ILE A 248 0.34 -4.50 -24.16
CA ILE A 248 -0.18 -5.46 -25.13
C ILE A 248 -1.70 -5.33 -25.30
N HIS A 249 -2.45 -5.18 -24.22
CA HIS A 249 -3.91 -5.28 -24.22
C HIS A 249 -4.62 -3.93 -24.01
N GLY A 250 -3.91 -2.83 -23.83
CA GLY A 250 -4.47 -1.49 -23.63
C GLY A 250 -5.24 -1.31 -22.31
N GLN A 251 -5.28 -2.31 -21.45
CA GLN A 251 -5.98 -2.25 -20.15
C GLN A 251 -5.24 -3.05 -19.08
N ARG A 252 -5.48 -2.72 -17.82
CA ARG A 252 -4.85 -3.38 -16.68
C ARG A 252 -5.43 -4.78 -16.49
N ALA A 253 -4.57 -5.81 -16.41
CA ALA A 253 -4.96 -7.20 -16.21
C ALA A 253 -5.76 -7.39 -14.91
N GLY A 254 -6.87 -8.10 -15.01
CA GLY A 254 -7.60 -8.66 -13.85
C GLY A 254 -8.16 -7.64 -12.84
N LEU A 255 -8.07 -6.34 -13.12
CA LEU A 255 -8.52 -5.30 -12.21
C LEU A 255 -9.98 -4.84 -12.46
N ARG A 256 -10.64 -5.40 -13.46
CA ARG A 256 -12.10 -5.37 -13.57
C ARG A 256 -12.68 -6.56 -12.78
N ALA A 257 -12.53 -6.51 -11.48
CA ALA A 257 -13.50 -7.22 -10.67
C ALA A 257 -14.85 -6.57 -10.97
N ASP A 258 -15.84 -7.36 -11.34
CA ASP A 258 -17.20 -6.85 -11.48
C ASP A 258 -17.65 -6.38 -10.11
N VAL A 259 -17.55 -5.08 -9.87
CA VAL A 259 -17.91 -4.42 -8.61
C VAL A 259 -19.44 -4.36 -8.47
N SER A 260 -20.15 -4.68 -9.54
CA SER A 260 -21.58 -4.48 -9.70
C SER A 260 -22.42 -5.74 -9.52
N SER A 261 -21.87 -6.82 -8.98
CA SER A 261 -22.70 -8.00 -8.64
C SER A 261 -23.84 -7.54 -7.72
N PRO A 262 -25.13 -7.76 -8.12
CA PRO A 262 -26.26 -7.27 -7.35
C PRO A 262 -26.28 -7.82 -5.93
N LEU A 263 -26.69 -7.00 -4.99
CA LEU A 263 -27.05 -7.43 -3.65
C LEU A 263 -28.40 -8.17 -3.72
N GLN A 264 -28.56 -9.20 -2.91
CA GLN A 264 -29.82 -9.95 -2.79
C GLN A 264 -30.61 -9.41 -1.60
N ASP A 265 -31.81 -8.90 -1.84
CA ASP A 265 -32.69 -8.31 -0.80
C ASP A 265 -32.88 -9.24 0.39
N SER A 266 -33.08 -10.53 0.13
CA SER A 266 -33.29 -11.54 1.17
C SER A 266 -32.12 -11.73 2.12
N LEU A 267 -30.89 -11.39 1.69
CA LEU A 267 -29.66 -11.51 2.47
C LEU A 267 -29.31 -10.24 3.23
N LEU A 268 -29.79 -9.07 2.80
CA LEU A 268 -29.43 -7.78 3.37
C LEU A 268 -29.64 -7.67 4.88
N PRO A 269 -30.77 -8.14 5.47
CA PRO A 269 -30.98 -8.08 6.92
C PRO A 269 -29.92 -8.88 7.70
N ALA A 270 -29.55 -10.07 7.19
CA ALA A 270 -28.52 -10.90 7.80
C ALA A 270 -27.13 -10.28 7.64
N GLN A 271 -26.80 -9.76 6.45
CA GLN A 271 -25.54 -9.07 6.16
C GLN A 271 -25.36 -7.83 7.04
N LEU A 272 -26.40 -7.03 7.20
CA LEU A 272 -26.39 -5.85 8.04
C LEU A 272 -26.15 -6.23 9.51
N LYS A 273 -26.89 -7.21 10.03
CA LYS A 273 -26.74 -7.71 11.40
C LYS A 273 -25.32 -8.23 11.64
N THR A 274 -24.80 -9.05 10.72
CA THR A 274 -23.45 -9.63 10.82
C THR A 274 -22.39 -8.53 10.84
N THR A 275 -22.51 -7.54 9.95
CA THR A 275 -21.56 -6.41 9.88
C THR A 275 -21.56 -5.59 11.17
N LEU A 276 -22.74 -5.21 11.68
CA LEU A 276 -22.85 -4.46 12.92
C LEU A 276 -22.32 -5.24 14.13
N SER A 277 -22.65 -6.53 14.23
CA SER A 277 -22.15 -7.38 15.32
C SER A 277 -20.63 -7.55 15.27
N ALA A 278 -20.07 -7.70 14.08
CA ALA A 278 -18.62 -7.80 13.89
C ALA A 278 -17.91 -6.49 14.27
N HIS A 279 -18.51 -5.36 13.89
CA HIS A 279 -17.96 -4.05 14.25
C HIS A 279 -18.02 -3.79 15.75
N GLU A 280 -19.16 -4.04 16.38
CA GLU A 280 -19.33 -3.88 17.83
C GLU A 280 -18.37 -4.78 18.62
N ALA A 281 -18.11 -6.01 18.14
CA ALA A 281 -17.15 -6.90 18.77
C ALA A 281 -15.70 -6.42 18.63
N ALA A 282 -15.38 -5.79 17.50
CA ALA A 282 -14.02 -5.28 17.23
C ALA A 282 -13.76 -3.92 17.88
N MET A 283 -14.78 -3.06 17.91
CA MET A 283 -14.71 -1.66 18.35
C MET A 283 -15.92 -1.28 19.20
N PRO A 284 -16.02 -1.80 20.43
CA PRO A 284 -17.20 -1.61 21.26
C PRO A 284 -17.49 -0.12 21.55
N GLY A 285 -18.71 0.30 21.30
CA GLY A 285 -19.20 1.63 21.61
C GLY A 285 -18.63 2.77 20.74
N VAL A 286 -17.87 2.46 19.69
CA VAL A 286 -17.35 3.49 18.78
C VAL A 286 -18.45 3.97 17.84
N PRO A 287 -18.76 5.29 17.81
CA PRO A 287 -19.84 5.83 16.97
C PRO A 287 -19.59 5.62 15.48
N VAL A 288 -20.64 5.20 14.76
CA VAL A 288 -20.62 4.96 13.32
C VAL A 288 -21.01 6.24 12.57
N LYS A 289 -20.28 6.56 11.51
CA LYS A 289 -20.57 7.64 10.56
C LYS A 289 -21.25 7.13 9.31
N VAL A 290 -20.66 6.08 8.70
CA VAL A 290 -21.16 5.45 7.48
C VAL A 290 -21.15 3.95 7.64
N LEU A 291 -22.22 3.30 7.21
CA LEU A 291 -22.29 1.85 7.08
C LEU A 291 -22.77 1.51 5.67
N ARG A 292 -21.96 0.77 4.92
CA ARG A 292 -22.24 0.43 3.52
C ARG A 292 -22.21 -1.08 3.30
N LEU A 293 -23.21 -1.62 2.63
CA LEU A 293 -23.26 -2.99 2.13
C LEU A 293 -23.07 -2.98 0.62
N ARG A 294 -22.16 -3.82 0.13
CA ARG A 294 -21.89 -3.97 -1.30
C ARG A 294 -21.33 -5.35 -1.61
N ASN A 295 -21.37 -5.73 -2.88
CA ASN A 295 -20.57 -6.84 -3.38
C ASN A 295 -19.32 -6.30 -4.05
N PHE A 296 -18.18 -6.93 -3.76
CA PHE A 296 -16.92 -6.64 -4.39
C PHE A 296 -16.38 -7.93 -5.02
N ALA A 297 -16.42 -7.99 -6.38
CA ALA A 297 -15.99 -9.16 -7.14
C ALA A 297 -16.63 -10.49 -6.64
N GLY A 298 -17.91 -10.46 -6.35
CA GLY A 298 -18.64 -11.60 -5.80
C GLY A 298 -18.50 -11.80 -4.30
N MET A 299 -17.67 -11.00 -3.62
CA MET A 299 -17.49 -11.05 -2.17
C MET A 299 -18.40 -10.02 -1.47
N PRO A 300 -19.31 -10.43 -0.61
CA PRO A 300 -20.20 -9.52 0.11
C PRO A 300 -19.41 -8.78 1.21
N GLN A 301 -19.43 -7.46 1.15
CA GLN A 301 -18.70 -6.59 2.08
C GLN A 301 -19.64 -5.69 2.87
N GLY A 302 -19.36 -5.58 4.16
CA GLY A 302 -19.86 -4.55 5.06
C GLY A 302 -18.73 -3.57 5.39
N VAL A 303 -18.90 -2.32 4.97
CA VAL A 303 -17.92 -1.24 5.20
C VAL A 303 -18.45 -0.34 6.30
N VAL A 304 -17.65 -0.08 7.31
CA VAL A 304 -18.00 0.80 8.42
C VAL A 304 -16.95 1.89 8.54
N VAL A 305 -17.40 3.14 8.54
CA VAL A 305 -16.59 4.30 8.94
C VAL A 305 -17.05 4.72 10.33
N ALA A 306 -16.15 4.69 11.29
CA ALA A 306 -16.44 5.00 12.67
C ALA A 306 -15.26 5.74 13.34
N GLY A 307 -15.49 6.35 14.49
CA GLY A 307 -14.44 7.05 15.24
C GLY A 307 -15.00 7.87 16.38
N ASN A 308 -14.13 8.33 17.29
CA ASN A 308 -14.53 9.12 18.47
C ASN A 308 -14.57 10.64 18.20
N GLY A 309 -14.20 11.09 17.02
CA GLY A 309 -14.18 12.49 16.61
C GLY A 309 -13.93 12.67 15.13
N ALA A 310 -14.01 13.90 14.63
CA ALA A 310 -13.84 14.21 13.22
C ALA A 310 -12.45 13.82 12.68
N GLY A 311 -11.40 13.85 13.53
CA GLY A 311 -10.04 13.49 13.16
C GLY A 311 -9.68 12.03 13.38
N ASP A 312 -10.52 11.24 14.08
CA ASP A 312 -10.24 9.85 14.45
C ASP A 312 -10.96 8.83 13.58
N ALA A 313 -11.72 9.29 12.58
CA ALA A 313 -12.49 8.38 11.74
C ALA A 313 -11.58 7.42 10.98
N GLN A 314 -11.90 6.13 11.10
CA GLN A 314 -11.22 5.03 10.43
C GLN A 314 -12.23 4.16 9.71
N GLN A 315 -11.75 3.34 8.78
CA GLN A 315 -12.56 2.37 8.07
C GLN A 315 -12.29 0.96 8.56
N TRP A 316 -13.35 0.18 8.59
CA TRP A 316 -13.32 -1.27 8.78
C TRP A 316 -14.12 -1.92 7.67
N VAL A 317 -13.59 -2.99 7.13
CA VAL A 317 -14.27 -3.78 6.10
C VAL A 317 -14.39 -5.20 6.59
N TYR A 318 -15.62 -5.71 6.56
CA TYR A 318 -15.96 -7.05 6.97
C TYR A 318 -16.54 -7.83 5.79
N ASN A 319 -16.34 -9.13 5.77
CA ASN A 319 -17.19 -10.00 4.99
C ASN A 319 -18.57 -10.01 5.69
N SER A 320 -19.59 -9.47 5.02
CA SER A 320 -20.90 -9.29 5.62
C SER A 320 -21.68 -10.59 5.86
N MET A 321 -21.19 -11.73 5.32
CA MET A 321 -21.78 -13.05 5.59
C MET A 321 -21.14 -13.73 6.80
N THR A 322 -19.83 -13.56 6.99
CA THR A 322 -19.09 -14.31 8.03
C THR A 322 -18.72 -13.46 9.24
N GLY A 323 -18.79 -12.14 9.14
CA GLY A 323 -18.35 -11.17 10.16
C GLY A 323 -16.84 -11.07 10.30
N ARG A 324 -16.06 -11.80 9.52
CA ARG A 324 -14.59 -11.70 9.55
C ARG A 324 -14.15 -10.38 8.96
N SER A 325 -13.09 -9.79 9.51
CA SER A 325 -12.45 -8.65 8.89
C SER A 325 -11.99 -9.05 7.49
N ALA A 326 -12.38 -8.29 6.47
CA ALA A 326 -11.96 -8.56 5.10
C ALA A 326 -10.44 -8.40 5.02
N SER A 327 -9.80 -9.48 4.67
CA SER A 327 -8.36 -9.53 4.49
C SER A 327 -8.03 -10.27 3.21
N GLU A 328 -6.84 -10.06 2.72
CA GLU A 328 -6.32 -10.75 1.54
C GLU A 328 -6.25 -12.28 1.71
N TRP A 329 -6.35 -12.76 2.95
CA TRP A 329 -6.29 -14.20 3.29
C TRP A 329 -7.66 -14.85 3.45
N GLU A 330 -8.74 -14.08 3.30
CA GLU A 330 -10.07 -14.64 3.44
C GLU A 330 -10.42 -15.58 2.27
N PRO A 331 -10.97 -16.77 2.55
CA PRO A 331 -11.41 -17.68 1.48
C PRO A 331 -12.42 -16.98 0.56
N GLY A 332 -12.22 -17.08 -0.73
CA GLY A 332 -13.07 -16.45 -1.74
C GLY A 332 -12.69 -15.03 -2.09
N TYR A 333 -11.59 -14.47 -1.51
CA TYR A 333 -11.06 -13.18 -1.96
C TYR A 333 -10.77 -13.23 -3.47
N PRO A 334 -11.24 -12.25 -4.25
CA PRO A 334 -11.17 -12.34 -5.70
C PRO A 334 -9.72 -12.39 -6.22
N PRO A 335 -9.42 -13.23 -7.21
CA PRO A 335 -8.14 -13.20 -7.88
C PRO A 335 -7.97 -11.86 -8.58
N THR A 336 -6.79 -11.29 -8.48
CA THR A 336 -6.43 -10.03 -9.11
C THR A 336 -5.29 -10.24 -10.09
N GLY A 337 -5.05 -9.29 -10.98
CA GLY A 337 -4.04 -9.39 -12.02
C GLY A 337 -2.57 -9.35 -11.56
N TYR A 338 -2.28 -9.83 -10.36
CA TYR A 338 -0.92 -10.03 -9.87
C TYR A 338 -0.46 -11.46 -10.16
N LEU A 339 0.79 -11.65 -10.55
CA LEU A 339 1.39 -12.92 -10.96
C LEU A 339 1.11 -14.07 -9.98
N THR A 340 1.14 -13.80 -8.70
CA THR A 340 0.99 -14.77 -7.62
C THR A 340 -0.24 -14.54 -6.75
N GLY A 341 -1.13 -13.67 -7.19
CA GLY A 341 -2.35 -13.30 -6.47
C GLY A 341 -2.18 -12.11 -5.52
N TRP A 342 -3.31 -11.53 -5.18
CA TRP A 342 -3.40 -10.33 -4.34
C TRP A 342 -2.82 -10.54 -2.94
N GLN A 343 -3.07 -11.69 -2.33
CA GLN A 343 -2.64 -12.01 -0.98
C GLN A 343 -1.11 -11.92 -0.82
N LEU A 344 -0.38 -12.52 -1.76
CA LEU A 344 1.08 -12.50 -1.71
C LEU A 344 1.62 -11.11 -2.03
N HIS A 345 1.02 -10.41 -2.99
CA HIS A 345 1.36 -9.02 -3.29
C HIS A 345 1.27 -8.14 -2.03
N GLU A 346 0.13 -8.15 -1.31
CA GLU A 346 -0.05 -7.34 -0.11
C GLU A 346 0.90 -7.75 1.02
N THR A 347 1.15 -9.05 1.18
CA THR A 347 2.11 -9.54 2.19
C THR A 347 3.52 -9.01 1.89
N ILE A 348 3.99 -9.13 0.65
CA ILE A 348 5.32 -8.66 0.25
C ILE A 348 5.40 -7.14 0.35
N LYS A 349 4.34 -6.42 -0.01
CA LYS A 349 4.24 -4.97 0.14
C LYS A 349 4.35 -4.54 1.61
N LYS A 350 3.64 -5.21 2.53
CA LYS A 350 3.75 -4.96 3.98
C LYS A 350 5.16 -5.23 4.51
N ILE A 351 5.81 -6.29 4.03
CA ILE A 351 7.21 -6.61 4.39
C ILE A 351 8.13 -5.51 3.86
N HIS A 352 7.99 -5.12 2.58
CA HIS A 352 8.84 -4.12 1.93
C HIS A 352 8.73 -2.73 2.57
N ARG A 353 7.58 -2.39 3.13
CA ARG A 353 7.30 -1.10 3.80
C ARG A 353 7.56 -1.13 5.31
N GLY A 354 7.93 -2.28 5.87
CA GLY A 354 8.09 -2.48 7.31
C GLY A 354 6.79 -2.60 8.09
N ASP A 355 5.63 -2.52 7.45
CA ASP A 355 4.30 -2.52 8.10
C ASP A 355 4.04 -3.78 8.94
N TYR A 356 4.73 -4.88 8.65
CA TYR A 356 4.63 -6.14 9.42
C TYR A 356 4.99 -5.98 10.89
N PHE A 357 5.84 -5.00 11.21
CA PHE A 357 6.27 -4.68 12.57
C PHE A 357 5.73 -3.32 13.02
N GLY A 358 4.66 -2.82 12.40
CA GLY A 358 4.07 -1.53 12.69
C GLY A 358 5.04 -0.36 12.52
N ILE A 359 4.89 0.68 13.34
CA ILE A 359 5.72 1.88 13.27
C ILE A 359 7.22 1.59 13.47
N THR A 360 7.55 0.58 14.29
CA THR A 360 8.95 0.17 14.51
C THR A 360 9.58 -0.35 13.23
N GLY A 361 8.87 -1.17 12.47
CA GLY A 361 9.35 -1.66 11.18
C GLY A 361 9.55 -0.55 10.17
N ARG A 362 8.68 0.46 10.14
CA ARG A 362 8.86 1.65 9.28
C ARG A 362 10.11 2.46 9.65
N TRP A 363 10.44 2.59 10.93
CA TRP A 363 11.70 3.18 11.36
C TRP A 363 12.91 2.38 10.88
N PHE A 364 12.86 1.04 10.97
CA PHE A 364 13.92 0.19 10.42
C PHE A 364 14.08 0.36 8.92
N ASP A 365 13.00 0.46 8.17
CA ASP A 365 13.03 0.72 6.73
C ASP A 365 13.65 2.08 6.41
N TRP A 366 13.26 3.12 7.15
CA TRP A 366 13.81 4.46 6.98
C TRP A 366 15.33 4.49 7.23
N VAL A 367 15.79 3.90 8.34
CA VAL A 367 17.23 3.78 8.67
C VAL A 367 17.96 2.96 7.62
N THR A 368 17.33 1.91 7.10
CA THR A 368 17.90 1.06 6.05
C THR A 368 18.03 1.83 4.73
N GLY A 369 17.04 2.63 4.35
CA GLY A 369 17.12 3.52 3.20
C GLY A 369 18.27 4.53 3.32
N LEU A 370 18.44 5.18 4.48
CA LEU A 370 19.58 6.05 4.76
C LEU A 370 20.92 5.31 4.68
N SER A 371 20.93 4.05 5.14
CA SER A 371 22.13 3.20 5.07
C SER A 371 22.51 2.87 3.62
N ILE A 372 21.53 2.62 2.75
CA ILE A 372 21.76 2.39 1.31
C ILE A 372 22.30 3.67 0.66
N ILE A 373 21.77 4.85 0.98
CA ILE A 373 22.28 6.14 0.52
C ILE A 373 23.75 6.29 0.92
N PHE A 374 24.06 6.07 2.21
CA PHE A 374 25.42 6.14 2.72
C PHE A 374 26.35 5.14 2.01
N LEU A 375 25.91 3.90 1.81
CA LEU A 375 26.69 2.87 1.14
C LEU A 375 26.96 3.22 -0.34
N ALA A 376 25.98 3.77 -1.05
CA ALA A 376 26.14 4.23 -2.42
C ALA A 376 27.16 5.39 -2.52
N VAL A 377 27.01 6.41 -1.67
CA VAL A 377 27.89 7.58 -1.64
C VAL A 377 29.30 7.19 -1.22
N SER A 378 29.46 6.42 -0.14
CA SER A 378 30.78 5.98 0.35
C SER A 378 31.47 5.04 -0.63
N GLY A 379 30.71 4.16 -1.29
CA GLY A 379 31.21 3.30 -2.38
C GLY A 379 31.72 4.11 -3.56
N GLY A 380 30.95 5.11 -4.00
CA GLY A 380 31.34 6.05 -5.05
C GLY A 380 32.59 6.85 -4.68
N ALA A 381 32.67 7.38 -3.47
CA ALA A 381 33.83 8.14 -2.98
C ALA A 381 35.10 7.28 -2.96
N MET A 382 35.00 6.02 -2.47
CA MET A 382 36.12 5.09 -2.48
C MET A 382 36.56 4.73 -3.91
N TYR A 383 35.60 4.51 -4.80
CA TYR A 383 35.89 4.25 -6.20
C TYR A 383 36.63 5.42 -6.84
N TYR A 384 36.09 6.64 -6.67
CA TYR A 384 36.67 7.87 -7.20
C TYR A 384 38.11 8.11 -6.71
N SER A 385 38.32 7.93 -5.39
CA SER A 385 39.66 8.04 -4.80
C SER A 385 40.67 7.05 -5.42
N MET A 386 40.24 5.80 -5.59
CA MET A 386 41.08 4.78 -6.23
C MET A 386 41.37 5.10 -7.72
N TRP A 387 40.35 5.60 -8.43
CA TRP A 387 40.50 5.99 -9.84
C TRP A 387 41.46 7.15 -10.02
N ILE A 388 41.39 8.20 -9.19
CA ILE A 388 42.34 9.32 -9.20
C ILE A 388 43.79 8.84 -8.97
N GLN A 389 44.02 7.98 -7.96
CA GLN A 389 45.35 7.44 -7.69
C GLN A 389 45.90 6.67 -8.87
N ARG A 390 45.08 5.88 -9.55
CA ARG A 390 45.48 5.13 -10.77
C ARG A 390 45.74 6.06 -11.93
N ARG A 391 44.93 7.12 -12.12
CA ARG A 391 45.11 8.12 -13.17
C ARG A 391 46.42 8.87 -13.01
N ARG A 392 46.82 9.21 -11.80
CA ARG A 392 48.09 9.82 -11.47
C ARG A 392 49.28 8.90 -11.81
N GLY A 393 49.09 7.58 -11.75
CA GLY A 393 50.07 6.56 -12.19
C GLY A 393 49.97 6.19 -13.67
N GLY A 394 49.36 7.04 -14.51
CA GLY A 394 49.29 6.83 -15.99
C GLY A 394 48.18 5.87 -16.45
N ARG A 395 47.36 5.29 -15.55
CA ARG A 395 46.32 4.32 -15.88
C ARG A 395 44.95 4.98 -15.97
N LYS A 396 44.49 5.29 -17.19
CA LYS A 396 43.27 6.10 -17.44
C LYS A 396 41.95 5.31 -17.46
N ALA A 397 41.98 3.96 -17.51
CA ALA A 397 40.79 3.14 -17.61
C ALA A 397 39.83 3.37 -16.42
N LEU A 398 38.54 3.61 -16.70
CA LEU A 398 37.49 3.70 -15.70
C LEU A 398 37.25 2.35 -15.01
N TYR A 399 37.33 1.26 -15.76
CA TYR A 399 37.18 -0.09 -15.26
C TYR A 399 38.49 -0.86 -15.25
N TRP A 400 38.78 -1.60 -14.20
CA TRP A 400 39.96 -2.48 -14.09
C TRP A 400 39.61 -3.73 -13.24
N LYS A 401 40.29 -4.81 -13.57
CA LYS A 401 40.21 -6.09 -12.83
C LYS A 401 40.92 -6.04 -11.47
#